data_9f6baa2a89080007c6757eac8e7c7e36
#
_entry.id   9f6baa2a89080007c6757eac8e7c7e36
#
_cell.length_a   1.000
_cell.length_b   1.000
_cell.length_c   1.000
_cell.angle_alpha   90.00
_cell.angle_beta   90.00
_cell.angle_gamma   90.00
#
_symmetry.space_group_name_H-M   'P 1'
#
loop_
_entity.id
_entity.type
_entity.pdbx_description
1 polymer ?
#
loop_
_entity_poly.entity_id
_entity_poly.type
_entity_poly.pdbx_seq_one_letter_code
_entity_poly.pdbx_strand_id
1 'polypeptide(L)'
;MRPPFAYHRPATLAEACGLLAADPRAVAMAGGTDLMVHLRQPWRGRGPSAVVSLRRLDDLQRIDATDDALRLGACVNLSTVIDHPLIQRAYPVLPRAARYMGSPAIRNLATVGGNLCNASPAADLPPVLLVLDAEVGIAGGGAPRRLALAEFFRGPGRSALMPGELLAWIEIPRRAADWVVRYERLDVRRAMDIAIAGAALALRLEGSRVVDARIALCAVAPTPCRVPEAERALIDGRLDEAGIGRAARLARQAARPIDDVRASAPYRMAMVETLVRRGLDEIAHGRRRAA
;
A
#
# COMPACT_ATOMS: atom_id res chain seq x y z
N MET A 1 -3.21 -30.39 -17.95
CA MET A 1 -1.73 -30.19 -17.99
C MET A 1 -1.47 -28.69 -18.03
N ARG A 2 -0.56 -28.16 -17.20
CA ARG A 2 -0.22 -26.75 -17.24
C ARG A 2 0.67 -26.50 -18.46
N PRO A 3 0.49 -25.40 -19.22
CA PRO A 3 1.43 -25.07 -20.28
C PRO A 3 2.81 -24.80 -19.65
N PRO A 4 3.90 -25.35 -20.23
CA PRO A 4 5.24 -25.06 -19.77
C PRO A 4 5.51 -23.57 -19.98
N PHE A 5 6.22 -22.93 -19.06
CA PHE A 5 6.75 -21.58 -19.18
C PHE A 5 8.25 -21.59 -18.97
N ALA A 6 8.95 -20.66 -19.62
CA ALA A 6 10.38 -20.43 -19.39
C ALA A 6 10.57 -19.76 -18.02
N TYR A 7 11.70 -20.06 -17.34
CA TYR A 7 12.04 -19.43 -16.06
C TYR A 7 13.38 -18.72 -16.18
N HIS A 8 13.34 -17.38 -16.10
CA HIS A 8 14.51 -16.53 -16.21
C HIS A 8 14.94 -16.03 -14.84
N ARG A 9 16.25 -15.90 -14.65
CA ARG A 9 16.89 -15.40 -13.42
C ARG A 9 17.91 -14.32 -13.79
N PRO A 10 17.44 -13.13 -14.18
CA PRO A 10 18.32 -12.05 -14.62
C PRO A 10 19.28 -11.64 -13.49
N ALA A 11 20.48 -11.21 -13.89
CA ALA A 11 21.49 -10.70 -12.99
C ALA A 11 21.35 -9.19 -12.74
N THR A 12 20.68 -8.47 -13.64
CA THR A 12 20.49 -7.01 -13.55
C THR A 12 19.04 -6.60 -13.77
N LEU A 13 18.67 -5.42 -13.25
CA LEU A 13 17.34 -4.83 -13.46
C LEU A 13 17.09 -4.55 -14.95
N ALA A 14 18.13 -4.10 -15.68
CA ALA A 14 18.04 -3.86 -17.12
C ALA A 14 17.73 -5.15 -17.92
N GLU A 15 18.39 -6.25 -17.58
CA GLU A 15 18.12 -7.57 -18.18
C GLU A 15 16.67 -8.02 -17.87
N ALA A 16 16.20 -7.83 -16.63
CA ALA A 16 14.83 -8.17 -16.25
C ALA A 16 13.80 -7.38 -17.08
N CYS A 17 13.99 -6.07 -17.21
CA CYS A 17 13.16 -5.22 -18.05
C CYS A 17 13.19 -5.62 -19.52
N GLY A 18 14.38 -5.95 -20.06
CA GLY A 18 14.54 -6.43 -21.44
C GLY A 18 13.77 -7.72 -21.72
N LEU A 19 13.82 -8.69 -20.81
CA LEU A 19 13.05 -9.95 -20.92
C LEU A 19 11.53 -9.71 -20.92
N LEU A 20 11.05 -8.79 -20.07
CA LEU A 20 9.63 -8.43 -20.00
C LEU A 20 9.17 -7.62 -21.23
N ALA A 21 10.04 -6.80 -21.79
CA ALA A 21 9.76 -6.03 -23.01
C ALA A 21 9.73 -6.93 -24.26
N ALA A 22 10.59 -7.95 -24.32
CA ALA A 22 10.71 -8.87 -25.45
C ALA A 22 9.51 -9.84 -25.56
N ASP A 23 8.83 -10.14 -24.45
CA ASP A 23 7.70 -11.06 -24.43
C ASP A 23 6.52 -10.48 -23.62
N PRO A 24 5.46 -10.01 -24.31
CA PRO A 24 4.27 -9.46 -23.65
C PRO A 24 3.51 -10.42 -22.72
N ARG A 25 3.81 -11.74 -22.79
CA ARG A 25 3.24 -12.74 -21.89
C ARG A 25 4.19 -13.15 -20.78
N ALA A 26 5.41 -12.61 -20.76
CA ALA A 26 6.30 -12.78 -19.62
C ALA A 26 5.78 -12.02 -18.40
N VAL A 27 5.93 -12.60 -17.21
CA VAL A 27 5.48 -12.01 -15.96
C VAL A 27 6.62 -11.92 -14.95
N ALA A 28 6.71 -10.79 -14.26
CA ALA A 28 7.66 -10.60 -13.18
C ALA A 28 7.24 -11.36 -11.91
N MET A 29 8.19 -11.96 -11.23
CA MET A 29 7.98 -12.64 -9.96
C MET A 29 8.95 -12.10 -8.89
N ALA A 30 8.41 -11.34 -7.95
CA ALA A 30 9.09 -10.97 -6.72
C ALA A 30 8.95 -12.09 -5.67
N GLY A 31 8.08 -11.93 -4.67
CA GLY A 31 7.80 -12.97 -3.67
C GLY A 31 6.98 -14.16 -4.18
N GLY A 32 6.21 -13.98 -5.24
CA GLY A 32 5.41 -15.01 -5.90
C GLY A 32 4.16 -15.45 -5.14
N THR A 33 3.81 -14.83 -4.01
CA THR A 33 2.70 -15.28 -3.15
C THR A 33 1.34 -15.22 -3.83
N ASP A 34 1.11 -14.23 -4.69
CA ASP A 34 -0.07 -14.12 -5.55
C ASP A 34 0.12 -14.86 -6.87
N LEU A 35 1.24 -14.63 -7.56
CA LEU A 35 1.50 -15.22 -8.87
C LEU A 35 1.40 -16.74 -8.84
N MET A 36 1.95 -17.39 -7.81
CA MET A 36 1.89 -18.87 -7.68
C MET A 36 0.47 -19.39 -7.48
N VAL A 37 -0.41 -18.62 -6.85
CA VAL A 37 -1.83 -18.97 -6.73
C VAL A 37 -2.49 -18.89 -8.10
N HIS A 38 -2.24 -17.80 -8.84
CA HIS A 38 -2.75 -17.65 -10.20
C HIS A 38 -2.22 -18.72 -11.15
N LEU A 39 -0.94 -19.05 -11.10
CA LEU A 39 -0.33 -20.12 -11.90
C LEU A 39 -0.91 -21.51 -11.60
N ARG A 40 -1.53 -21.71 -10.44
CA ARG A 40 -2.18 -22.97 -10.05
C ARG A 40 -3.61 -23.11 -10.57
N GLN A 41 -4.25 -22.01 -10.93
CA GLN A 41 -5.61 -22.01 -11.47
C GLN A 41 -5.61 -22.30 -12.98
N PRO A 42 -6.70 -22.88 -13.54
CA PRO A 42 -6.86 -22.98 -14.98
C PRO A 42 -6.87 -21.58 -15.59
N TRP A 43 -5.96 -21.33 -16.52
CA TRP A 43 -5.94 -20.07 -17.25
C TRP A 43 -7.09 -20.02 -18.26
N ARG A 44 -7.84 -18.90 -18.24
CA ARG A 44 -8.75 -18.58 -19.34
C ARG A 44 -7.89 -18.06 -20.50
N GLY A 45 -7.51 -18.92 -21.43
CA GLY A 45 -6.61 -18.61 -22.54
C GLY A 45 -5.19 -19.16 -22.36
N ARG A 46 -4.20 -18.55 -23.04
CA ARG A 46 -2.78 -18.94 -22.92
C ARG A 46 -2.18 -18.32 -21.64
N GLY A 47 -1.66 -19.15 -20.75
CA GLY A 47 -0.91 -18.71 -19.57
C GLY A 47 0.37 -17.93 -19.93
N PRO A 48 1.13 -17.48 -18.90
CA PRO A 48 2.39 -16.81 -19.15
C PRO A 48 3.37 -17.73 -19.93
N SER A 49 4.10 -17.14 -20.86
CA SER A 49 5.16 -17.81 -21.63
C SER A 49 6.45 -17.93 -20.82
N ALA A 50 6.69 -16.97 -19.93
CA ALA A 50 7.88 -16.91 -19.10
C ALA A 50 7.60 -16.28 -17.74
N VAL A 51 8.36 -16.68 -16.74
CA VAL A 51 8.45 -16.07 -15.42
C VAL A 51 9.84 -15.48 -15.23
N VAL A 52 9.93 -14.19 -15.00
CA VAL A 52 11.18 -13.46 -14.75
C VAL A 52 11.32 -13.25 -13.24
N SER A 53 12.21 -13.97 -12.61
CA SER A 53 12.44 -13.93 -11.17
C SER A 53 13.29 -12.73 -10.77
N LEU A 54 12.77 -11.87 -9.89
CA LEU A 54 13.46 -10.69 -9.39
C LEU A 54 14.28 -10.96 -8.11
N ARG A 55 14.28 -12.19 -7.59
CA ARG A 55 14.83 -12.55 -6.27
C ARG A 55 16.35 -12.37 -6.12
N ARG A 56 17.08 -12.29 -7.23
CA ARG A 56 18.53 -12.11 -7.23
C ARG A 56 18.98 -10.68 -7.51
N LEU A 57 18.04 -9.77 -7.65
CA LEU A 57 18.33 -8.36 -7.88
C LEU A 57 18.50 -7.67 -6.54
N ASP A 58 19.73 -7.60 -6.03
CA ASP A 58 20.06 -7.07 -4.70
C ASP A 58 19.64 -5.61 -4.57
N ASP A 59 19.73 -4.82 -5.63
CA ASP A 59 19.27 -3.42 -5.63
C ASP A 59 17.78 -3.28 -5.28
N LEU A 60 16.96 -4.26 -5.64
CA LEU A 60 15.55 -4.28 -5.30
C LEU A 60 15.27 -4.70 -3.85
N GLN A 61 16.27 -5.13 -3.10
CA GLN A 61 16.14 -5.57 -1.70
C GLN A 61 16.74 -4.58 -0.71
N ARG A 62 17.32 -3.48 -1.18
CA ARG A 62 17.96 -2.47 -0.33
C ARG A 62 16.94 -1.63 0.43
N ILE A 63 17.36 -1.18 1.60
CA ILE A 63 16.68 -0.18 2.41
C ILE A 63 17.69 0.93 2.65
N ASP A 64 17.47 2.08 2.02
CA ASP A 64 18.35 3.22 2.10
C ASP A 64 17.64 4.37 2.82
N ALA A 65 18.30 4.98 3.79
CA ALA A 65 17.81 6.16 4.48
C ALA A 65 18.74 7.33 4.20
N THR A 66 18.15 8.44 3.75
CA THR A 66 18.80 9.73 3.67
C THR A 66 18.22 10.68 4.71
N ASP A 67 18.71 11.91 4.78
CA ASP A 67 18.14 12.94 5.67
C ASP A 67 16.70 13.28 5.28
N ASP A 68 16.34 13.16 4.00
CA ASP A 68 15.06 13.60 3.43
C ASP A 68 14.05 12.46 3.21
N ALA A 69 14.49 11.20 3.11
CA ALA A 69 13.62 10.10 2.74
C ALA A 69 14.10 8.72 3.23
N LEU A 70 13.16 7.79 3.29
CA LEU A 70 13.42 6.35 3.38
C LEU A 70 13.06 5.71 2.04
N ARG A 71 14.00 5.03 1.39
CA ARG A 71 13.77 4.28 0.17
C ARG A 71 13.78 2.79 0.45
N LEU A 72 12.74 2.11 0.00
CA LEU A 72 12.57 0.65 0.06
C LEU A 72 12.65 0.08 -1.36
N GLY A 73 13.56 -0.82 -1.63
CA GLY A 73 13.56 -1.60 -2.87
C GLY A 73 12.28 -2.42 -3.00
N ALA A 74 11.78 -2.58 -4.21
CA ALA A 74 10.48 -3.22 -4.46
C ALA A 74 10.41 -4.69 -4.01
N CYS A 75 11.55 -5.37 -3.90
CA CYS A 75 11.64 -6.75 -3.41
C CYS A 75 11.93 -6.86 -1.90
N VAL A 76 11.94 -5.77 -1.14
CA VAL A 76 11.97 -5.83 0.34
C VAL A 76 10.74 -6.60 0.80
N ASN A 77 10.96 -7.67 1.56
CA ASN A 77 9.86 -8.52 2.04
C ASN A 77 9.18 -7.92 3.28
N LEU A 78 7.95 -8.37 3.56
CA LEU A 78 7.13 -7.81 4.63
C LEU A 78 7.70 -8.12 6.03
N SER A 79 8.38 -9.25 6.22
CA SER A 79 9.05 -9.54 7.50
C SER A 79 10.18 -8.53 7.76
N THR A 80 10.95 -8.19 6.74
CA THR A 80 11.97 -7.14 6.83
C THR A 80 11.33 -5.78 7.16
N VAL A 81 10.21 -5.41 6.54
CA VAL A 81 9.48 -4.17 6.89
C VAL A 81 9.08 -4.17 8.37
N ILE A 82 8.64 -5.32 8.89
CA ILE A 82 8.19 -5.44 10.29
C ILE A 82 9.36 -5.30 11.27
N ASP A 83 10.52 -5.89 10.93
CA ASP A 83 11.61 -6.09 11.90
C ASP A 83 12.74 -5.05 11.75
N HIS A 84 12.77 -4.28 10.66
CA HIS A 84 13.86 -3.34 10.39
C HIS A 84 13.84 -2.14 11.35
N PRO A 85 14.91 -1.88 12.11
CA PRO A 85 14.92 -0.87 13.18
C PRO A 85 14.64 0.55 12.69
N LEU A 86 15.12 0.93 11.49
CA LEU A 86 14.87 2.26 10.92
C LEU A 86 13.38 2.44 10.59
N ILE A 87 12.74 1.41 10.03
CA ILE A 87 11.31 1.47 9.70
C ILE A 87 10.48 1.55 10.98
N GLN A 88 10.78 0.73 11.98
CA GLN A 88 10.09 0.75 13.26
C GLN A 88 10.18 2.11 13.95
N ARG A 89 11.33 2.77 13.87
CA ARG A 89 11.56 4.08 14.50
C ARG A 89 10.91 5.22 13.72
N ALA A 90 11.11 5.26 12.39
CA ALA A 90 10.67 6.38 11.56
C ALA A 90 9.19 6.28 11.14
N TYR A 91 8.70 5.06 10.89
CA TYR A 91 7.35 4.80 10.36
C TYR A 91 6.68 3.61 11.03
N PRO A 92 6.42 3.63 12.36
CA PRO A 92 5.89 2.48 13.11
C PRO A 92 4.54 1.96 12.61
N VAL A 93 3.83 2.75 11.83
CA VAL A 93 2.57 2.37 11.18
C VAL A 93 2.78 1.34 10.06
N LEU A 94 3.93 1.34 9.35
CA LEU A 94 4.23 0.37 8.29
C LEU A 94 4.37 -1.06 8.82
N PRO A 95 5.18 -1.34 9.86
CA PRO A 95 5.18 -2.63 10.54
C PRO A 95 3.79 -3.07 11.01
N ARG A 96 2.98 -2.15 11.54
CA ARG A 96 1.61 -2.44 11.99
C ARG A 96 0.74 -2.92 10.81
N ALA A 97 0.74 -2.19 9.69
CA ALA A 97 -0.01 -2.58 8.49
C ALA A 97 0.50 -3.90 7.90
N ALA A 98 1.81 -4.10 7.82
CA ALA A 98 2.40 -5.32 7.29
C ALA A 98 2.04 -6.58 8.11
N ARG A 99 1.85 -6.46 9.44
CA ARG A 99 1.44 -7.57 10.31
C ARG A 99 0.04 -8.11 10.01
N TYR A 100 -0.85 -7.33 9.42
CA TYR A 100 -2.17 -7.80 9.00
C TYR A 100 -2.11 -8.72 7.76
N MET A 101 -1.01 -8.65 7.00
CA MET A 101 -0.89 -9.32 5.72
C MET A 101 -0.38 -10.76 5.88
N GLY A 102 -1.19 -11.73 5.52
CA GLY A 102 -0.83 -13.14 5.45
C GLY A 102 -0.29 -13.73 6.78
N SER A 103 0.27 -14.92 6.67
CA SER A 103 1.01 -15.59 7.75
C SER A 103 2.48 -15.16 7.79
N PRO A 104 3.25 -15.47 8.84
CA PRO A 104 4.71 -15.26 8.86
C PRO A 104 5.41 -15.87 7.64
N ALA A 105 5.03 -17.09 7.23
CA ALA A 105 5.58 -17.74 6.04
C ALA A 105 5.31 -16.94 4.75
N ILE A 106 4.11 -16.37 4.61
CA ILE A 106 3.76 -15.50 3.48
C ILE A 106 4.57 -14.21 3.54
N ARG A 107 4.70 -13.56 4.71
CA ARG A 107 5.44 -12.30 4.87
C ARG A 107 6.94 -12.44 4.59
N ASN A 108 7.52 -13.61 4.82
CA ASN A 108 8.92 -13.89 4.46
C ASN A 108 9.17 -13.89 2.94
N LEU A 109 8.11 -14.05 2.14
CA LEU A 109 8.19 -14.06 0.68
C LEU A 109 7.55 -12.83 0.05
N ALA A 110 6.36 -12.43 0.52
CA ALA A 110 5.62 -11.29 -0.02
C ALA A 110 6.43 -9.99 0.13
N THR A 111 6.43 -9.16 -0.92
CA THR A 111 7.25 -7.95 -0.98
C THR A 111 6.38 -6.70 -1.05
N VAL A 112 6.94 -5.55 -0.66
CA VAL A 112 6.25 -4.27 -0.74
C VAL A 112 5.84 -3.98 -2.19
N GLY A 113 6.79 -4.07 -3.13
CA GLY A 113 6.52 -3.85 -4.56
C GLY A 113 5.52 -4.85 -5.13
N GLY A 114 5.61 -6.14 -4.76
CA GLY A 114 4.63 -7.15 -5.15
C GLY A 114 3.22 -6.81 -4.70
N ASN A 115 3.05 -6.31 -3.46
CA ASN A 115 1.77 -5.85 -2.95
C ASN A 115 1.20 -4.66 -3.73
N LEU A 116 2.03 -3.66 -4.04
CA LEU A 116 1.62 -2.49 -4.82
C LEU A 116 1.28 -2.87 -6.27
N CYS A 117 2.11 -3.68 -6.93
CA CYS A 117 1.88 -4.10 -8.32
C CYS A 117 0.67 -5.04 -8.48
N ASN A 118 0.34 -5.82 -7.45
CA ASN A 118 -0.90 -6.60 -7.43
C ASN A 118 -2.15 -5.71 -7.44
N ALA A 119 -2.02 -4.45 -7.04
CA ALA A 119 -3.05 -3.41 -7.09
C ALA A 119 -4.42 -3.89 -6.56
N SER A 120 -4.40 -4.68 -5.48
CA SER A 120 -5.63 -5.08 -4.80
C SER A 120 -6.28 -3.88 -4.11
N PRO A 121 -7.58 -3.62 -4.33
CA PRO A 121 -8.30 -2.57 -3.60
C PRO A 121 -8.23 -2.71 -2.07
N ALA A 122 -8.08 -3.95 -1.58
CA ALA A 122 -8.08 -4.28 -0.15
C ALA A 122 -6.66 -4.48 0.43
N ALA A 123 -5.62 -4.04 -0.26
CA ALA A 123 -4.25 -4.11 0.24
C ALA A 123 -4.04 -3.13 1.41
N ASP A 124 -3.31 -3.57 2.45
CA ASP A 124 -3.13 -2.81 3.70
C ASP A 124 -2.00 -1.76 3.62
N LEU A 125 -0.96 -1.98 2.82
CA LEU A 125 0.15 -1.02 2.70
C LEU A 125 -0.21 0.24 1.92
N PRO A 126 -0.95 0.19 0.80
CA PRO A 126 -1.23 1.37 -0.01
C PRO A 126 -1.83 2.55 0.76
N PRO A 127 -2.90 2.41 1.59
CA PRO A 127 -3.46 3.56 2.30
C PRO A 127 -2.45 4.20 3.25
N VAL A 128 -1.60 3.39 3.90
CA VAL A 128 -0.54 3.90 4.78
C VAL A 128 0.52 4.66 3.98
N LEU A 129 0.96 4.13 2.85
CA LEU A 129 1.94 4.79 1.98
C LEU A 129 1.36 6.06 1.34
N LEU A 130 0.06 6.09 1.02
CA LEU A 130 -0.64 7.26 0.49
C LEU A 130 -0.66 8.42 1.50
N VAL A 131 -0.95 8.17 2.77
CA VAL A 131 -0.92 9.24 3.79
C VAL A 131 0.50 9.66 4.17
N LEU A 132 1.50 8.86 3.81
CA LEU A 132 2.91 9.21 3.95
C LEU A 132 3.45 9.94 2.70
N ASP A 133 2.61 10.25 1.71
CA ASP A 133 2.96 10.88 0.42
C ASP A 133 4.10 10.13 -0.30
N ALA A 134 4.06 8.80 -0.28
CA ALA A 134 5.08 7.98 -0.92
C ALA A 134 5.09 8.15 -2.44
N GLU A 135 6.28 8.06 -3.02
CA GLU A 135 6.52 7.99 -4.46
C GLU A 135 7.04 6.62 -4.84
N VAL A 136 6.90 6.28 -6.11
CA VAL A 136 7.43 5.04 -6.70
C VAL A 136 8.40 5.34 -7.82
N GLY A 137 9.49 4.60 -7.87
CA GLY A 137 10.45 4.62 -8.98
C GLY A 137 10.23 3.42 -9.88
N ILE A 138 10.12 3.71 -11.17
CA ILE A 138 9.83 2.74 -12.23
C ILE A 138 11.04 2.67 -13.15
N ALA A 139 11.52 1.45 -13.41
CA ALA A 139 12.62 1.16 -14.32
C ALA A 139 12.09 0.42 -15.56
N GLY A 140 12.82 0.53 -16.68
CA GLY A 140 12.43 -0.04 -17.96
C GLY A 140 11.73 0.98 -18.88
N GLY A 141 11.45 0.59 -20.13
CA GLY A 141 10.75 1.45 -21.09
C GLY A 141 11.52 2.70 -21.56
N GLY A 142 12.80 2.84 -21.20
CA GLY A 142 13.63 4.02 -21.46
C GLY A 142 14.22 4.61 -20.19
N ALA A 143 14.15 5.97 -20.04
CA ALA A 143 14.64 6.62 -18.81
C ALA A 143 13.78 6.25 -17.59
N PRO A 144 14.41 6.01 -16.42
CA PRO A 144 13.67 5.79 -15.18
C PRO A 144 12.73 6.96 -14.87
N ARG A 145 11.52 6.68 -14.38
CA ARG A 145 10.55 7.70 -14.04
C ARG A 145 10.08 7.57 -12.59
N ARG A 146 9.71 8.69 -12.01
CA ARG A 146 9.08 8.78 -10.69
C ARG A 146 7.60 9.08 -10.86
N LEU A 147 6.80 8.59 -9.94
CA LEU A 147 5.35 8.79 -9.92
C LEU A 147 4.88 8.87 -8.47
N ALA A 148 3.99 9.79 -8.16
CA ALA A 148 3.29 9.78 -6.88
C ALA A 148 2.50 8.46 -6.74
N LEU A 149 2.54 7.83 -5.56
CA LEU A 149 1.84 6.56 -5.35
C LEU A 149 0.33 6.66 -5.63
N ALA A 150 -0.26 7.84 -5.42
CA ALA A 150 -1.66 8.11 -5.73
C ALA A 150 -2.00 7.91 -7.22
N GLU A 151 -1.01 8.09 -8.10
CA GLU A 151 -1.16 7.93 -9.55
C GLU A 151 -0.80 6.53 -10.05
N PHE A 152 -0.28 5.67 -9.16
CA PHE A 152 0.19 4.34 -9.52
C PHE A 152 -0.94 3.34 -9.76
N PHE A 153 -2.07 3.47 -9.05
CA PHE A 153 -3.20 2.55 -9.15
C PHE A 153 -4.18 2.99 -10.23
N ARG A 154 -4.43 2.14 -11.23
CA ARG A 154 -5.33 2.42 -12.37
C ARG A 154 -6.66 1.67 -12.28
N GLY A 155 -6.82 0.78 -11.31
CA GLY A 155 -8.01 -0.04 -11.10
C GLY A 155 -7.66 -1.35 -10.40
N PRO A 156 -8.64 -2.19 -10.09
CA PRO A 156 -8.40 -3.49 -9.46
C PRO A 156 -7.48 -4.36 -10.33
N GLY A 157 -6.34 -4.80 -9.76
CA GLY A 157 -5.34 -5.58 -10.47
C GLY A 157 -4.58 -4.81 -11.58
N ARG A 158 -4.66 -3.48 -11.61
CA ARG A 158 -4.06 -2.67 -12.67
C ARG A 158 -3.23 -1.54 -12.09
N SER A 159 -1.95 -1.53 -12.39
CA SER A 159 -1.01 -0.46 -12.05
C SER A 159 -0.68 0.42 -13.24
N ALA A 160 0.10 1.47 -13.02
CA ALA A 160 0.60 2.39 -14.05
C ALA A 160 1.84 1.86 -14.78
N LEU A 161 2.28 0.63 -14.51
CA LEU A 161 3.39 0.00 -15.22
C LEU A 161 2.99 -0.31 -16.66
N MET A 162 3.87 0.02 -17.58
CA MET A 162 3.78 -0.33 -19.01
C MET A 162 4.53 -1.64 -19.29
N PRO A 163 4.30 -2.30 -20.45
CA PRO A 163 5.08 -3.47 -20.85
C PRO A 163 6.57 -3.22 -20.78
N GLY A 164 7.32 -4.14 -20.17
CA GLY A 164 8.77 -3.99 -19.97
C GLY A 164 9.18 -3.12 -18.77
N GLU A 165 8.23 -2.52 -18.05
CA GLU A 165 8.52 -1.76 -16.85
C GLU A 165 8.43 -2.60 -15.57
N LEU A 166 9.25 -2.23 -14.59
CA LEU A 166 9.28 -2.79 -13.26
C LEU A 166 9.23 -1.68 -12.19
N LEU A 167 8.49 -1.92 -11.13
CA LEU A 167 8.60 -1.13 -9.91
C LEU A 167 9.97 -1.43 -9.28
N ALA A 168 10.82 -0.41 -9.18
CA ALA A 168 12.17 -0.57 -8.65
C ALA A 168 12.25 -0.24 -7.15
N TRP A 169 11.61 0.82 -6.71
CA TRP A 169 11.64 1.27 -5.31
C TRP A 169 10.40 2.07 -4.94
N ILE A 170 10.18 2.18 -3.64
CA ILE A 170 9.20 3.05 -2.99
C ILE A 170 9.98 4.03 -2.12
N GLU A 171 9.73 5.33 -2.25
CA GLU A 171 10.35 6.37 -1.46
C GLU A 171 9.31 7.05 -0.57
N ILE A 172 9.62 7.16 0.69
CA ILE A 172 8.75 7.74 1.71
C ILE A 172 9.45 8.99 2.23
N PRO A 173 8.92 10.21 1.97
CA PRO A 173 9.50 11.44 2.48
C PRO A 173 9.62 11.41 4.00
N ARG A 174 10.74 11.90 4.52
CA ARG A 174 10.93 12.02 5.97
C ARG A 174 9.98 13.11 6.50
N ARG A 175 9.20 12.73 7.49
CA ARG A 175 8.29 13.66 8.15
C ARG A 175 8.87 14.16 9.45
N ALA A 176 8.54 15.40 9.80
CA ALA A 176 8.85 15.93 11.13
C ALA A 176 8.17 15.08 12.23
N ALA A 177 8.75 15.09 13.43
CA ALA A 177 8.29 14.25 14.54
C ALA A 177 6.88 14.63 15.07
N ASP A 178 6.32 15.76 14.62
CA ASP A 178 4.99 16.25 14.99
C ASP A 178 3.82 15.59 14.23
N TRP A 179 4.12 14.72 13.25
CA TRP A 179 3.10 13.93 12.58
C TRP A 179 2.71 12.70 13.40
N VAL A 180 1.40 12.52 13.56
CA VAL A 180 0.82 11.30 14.16
C VAL A 180 0.12 10.51 13.07
N VAL A 181 0.54 9.24 12.90
CA VAL A 181 -0.02 8.37 11.86
C VAL A 181 -0.71 7.18 12.50
N ARG A 182 -1.90 6.83 12.02
CA ARG A 182 -2.70 5.67 12.45
C ARG A 182 -3.20 4.88 11.25
N TYR A 183 -3.37 3.60 11.45
CA TYR A 183 -4.02 2.71 10.52
C TYR A 183 -5.08 1.89 11.26
N GLU A 184 -6.34 2.08 10.88
CA GLU A 184 -7.50 1.39 11.38
C GLU A 184 -8.04 0.44 10.30
N ARG A 185 -8.41 -0.76 10.72
CA ARG A 185 -8.88 -1.80 9.82
C ARG A 185 -10.01 -2.60 10.45
N LEU A 186 -10.97 -3.01 9.62
CA LEU A 186 -11.99 -4.00 9.96
C LEU A 186 -11.76 -5.27 9.16
N ASP A 187 -11.76 -6.40 9.84
CA ASP A 187 -11.70 -7.75 9.30
C ASP A 187 -12.69 -8.67 10.02
N VAL A 188 -12.93 -9.88 9.48
CA VAL A 188 -13.77 -10.88 10.12
C VAL A 188 -12.97 -11.72 11.11
N ARG A 189 -11.70 -11.97 10.79
CA ARG A 189 -10.78 -12.80 11.57
C ARG A 189 -9.55 -12.01 11.99
N ARG A 190 -8.99 -12.34 13.14
CA ARG A 190 -7.80 -11.64 13.67
C ARG A 190 -6.51 -11.85 12.86
N ALA A 191 -6.47 -12.84 11.97
CA ALA A 191 -5.31 -13.16 11.17
C ALA A 191 -5.69 -13.70 9.81
N MET A 192 -4.83 -13.46 8.80
CA MET A 192 -4.95 -13.97 7.44
C MET A 192 -6.29 -13.63 6.77
N ASP A 193 -6.75 -12.42 6.96
CA ASP A 193 -8.02 -11.97 6.42
C ASP A 193 -7.85 -10.79 5.46
N ILE A 194 -8.83 -10.61 4.58
CA ILE A 194 -8.90 -9.48 3.65
C ILE A 194 -9.71 -8.38 4.33
N ALA A 195 -9.22 -7.14 4.30
CA ALA A 195 -9.91 -6.01 4.88
C ALA A 195 -11.33 -5.85 4.31
N ILE A 196 -12.31 -5.66 5.19
CA ILE A 196 -13.67 -5.20 4.83
C ILE A 196 -13.65 -3.71 4.53
N ALA A 197 -12.96 -2.95 5.37
CA ALA A 197 -12.68 -1.54 5.22
C ALA A 197 -11.38 -1.21 5.95
N GLY A 198 -10.61 -0.26 5.43
CA GLY A 198 -9.42 0.25 6.10
C GLY A 198 -9.27 1.75 5.89
N ALA A 199 -8.75 2.45 6.92
CA ALA A 199 -8.48 3.87 6.91
C ALA A 199 -7.10 4.15 7.50
N ALA A 200 -6.25 4.83 6.74
CA ALA A 200 -5.01 5.41 7.22
C ALA A 200 -5.19 6.92 7.42
N LEU A 201 -4.66 7.43 8.52
CA LEU A 201 -4.77 8.82 8.91
C LEU A 201 -3.40 9.34 9.31
N ALA A 202 -3.02 10.49 8.82
CA ALA A 202 -1.80 11.19 9.22
C ALA A 202 -2.16 12.65 9.48
N LEU A 203 -1.90 13.14 10.70
CA LEU A 203 -2.18 14.50 11.10
C LEU A 203 -0.93 15.17 11.66
N ARG A 204 -0.75 16.43 11.31
CA ARG A 204 0.18 17.35 11.98
C ARG A 204 -0.63 18.32 12.83
N LEU A 205 -0.26 18.41 14.11
CA LEU A 205 -1.03 19.16 15.08
C LEU A 205 -0.16 20.17 15.84
N GLU A 206 -0.66 21.38 15.99
CA GLU A 206 -0.16 22.38 16.94
C GLU A 206 -1.16 22.54 18.07
N GLY A 207 -0.85 21.96 19.23
CA GLY A 207 -1.84 21.82 20.30
C GLY A 207 -3.04 20.99 19.83
N SER A 208 -4.25 21.58 19.86
CA SER A 208 -5.48 20.97 19.33
C SER A 208 -5.81 21.38 17.89
N ARG A 209 -5.04 22.32 17.28
CA ARG A 209 -5.24 22.76 15.90
C ARG A 209 -4.63 21.76 14.93
N VAL A 210 -5.37 21.42 13.90
CA VAL A 210 -4.89 20.58 12.78
C VAL A 210 -4.21 21.49 11.77
N VAL A 211 -2.90 21.34 11.62
CA VAL A 211 -2.09 22.14 10.66
C VAL A 211 -2.08 21.46 9.30
N ASP A 212 -2.06 20.12 9.26
CA ASP A 212 -2.13 19.35 8.04
C ASP A 212 -2.76 17.99 8.31
N ALA A 213 -3.44 17.43 7.31
CA ALA A 213 -4.16 16.17 7.43
C ALA A 213 -4.08 15.36 6.12
N ARG A 214 -3.95 14.06 6.27
CA ARG A 214 -4.01 13.07 5.19
C ARG A 214 -4.91 11.93 5.63
N ILE A 215 -5.86 11.56 4.79
CA ILE A 215 -6.78 10.44 5.03
C ILE A 215 -6.83 9.59 3.77
N ALA A 216 -6.55 8.30 3.90
CA ALA A 216 -6.64 7.36 2.79
C ALA A 216 -7.42 6.11 3.18
N LEU A 217 -8.17 5.56 2.22
CA LEU A 217 -9.04 4.41 2.41
C LEU A 217 -8.58 3.24 1.54
N CYS A 218 -8.87 2.02 1.99
CA CYS A 218 -8.77 0.79 1.20
C CYS A 218 -9.97 -0.13 1.41
N ALA A 219 -10.16 -1.08 0.52
CA ALA A 219 -11.27 -2.04 0.47
C ALA A 219 -12.66 -1.42 0.23
N VAL A 220 -12.75 -0.12 -0.04
CA VAL A 220 -14.01 0.63 -0.16
C VAL A 220 -14.10 1.52 -1.40
N ALA A 221 -13.21 1.30 -2.35
CA ALA A 221 -13.20 1.93 -3.69
C ALA A 221 -12.49 0.99 -4.67
N PRO A 222 -12.54 1.23 -6.00
CA PRO A 222 -11.80 0.42 -6.97
C PRO A 222 -10.29 0.41 -6.77
N THR A 223 -9.74 1.46 -6.17
CA THR A 223 -8.33 1.58 -5.80
C THR A 223 -8.20 2.15 -4.38
N PRO A 224 -7.11 1.90 -3.66
CA PRO A 224 -6.78 2.69 -2.49
C PRO A 224 -6.70 4.17 -2.86
N CYS A 225 -7.33 5.04 -2.09
CA CYS A 225 -7.49 6.45 -2.47
C CYS A 225 -7.42 7.40 -1.27
N ARG A 226 -6.94 8.62 -1.53
CA ARG A 226 -7.00 9.77 -0.60
C ARG A 226 -8.42 10.33 -0.56
N VAL A 227 -8.76 11.03 0.53
CA VAL A 227 -10.05 11.71 0.71
C VAL A 227 -9.82 13.22 0.97
N PRO A 228 -9.48 14.00 -0.07
CA PRO A 228 -9.09 15.41 0.08
C PRO A 228 -10.16 16.28 0.74
N GLU A 229 -11.44 15.96 0.57
CA GLU A 229 -12.54 16.72 1.19
C GLU A 229 -12.55 16.55 2.71
N ALA A 230 -12.34 15.32 3.20
CA ALA A 230 -12.25 15.06 4.62
C ALA A 230 -10.98 15.69 5.24
N GLU A 231 -9.88 15.69 4.50
CA GLU A 231 -8.61 16.33 4.87
C GLU A 231 -8.79 17.85 5.04
N ARG A 232 -9.33 18.52 4.02
CA ARG A 232 -9.60 19.97 4.06
C ARG A 232 -10.56 20.38 5.17
N ALA A 233 -11.53 19.51 5.50
CA ALA A 233 -12.48 19.78 6.59
C ALA A 233 -11.85 19.75 7.98
N LEU A 234 -10.66 19.17 8.14
CA LEU A 234 -9.89 19.14 9.38
C LEU A 234 -8.87 20.29 9.48
N ILE A 235 -8.26 20.68 8.36
CA ILE A 235 -7.17 21.66 8.33
C ILE A 235 -7.67 23.01 8.85
N ASP A 236 -6.83 23.68 9.63
CA ASP A 236 -7.07 24.93 10.33
C ASP A 236 -8.15 24.90 11.41
N GLY A 237 -8.85 23.74 11.55
CA GLY A 237 -9.82 23.50 12.60
C GLY A 237 -9.21 22.88 13.86
N ARG A 238 -10.07 22.71 14.87
CA ARG A 238 -9.72 21.94 16.07
C ARG A 238 -10.05 20.46 15.86
N LEU A 239 -9.20 19.59 16.39
CA LEU A 239 -9.48 18.15 16.44
C LEU A 239 -10.43 17.87 17.63
N ASP A 240 -11.69 18.26 17.46
CA ASP A 240 -12.80 18.06 18.42
C ASP A 240 -13.87 17.14 17.82
N GLU A 241 -14.89 16.82 18.61
CA GLU A 241 -15.96 15.91 18.20
C GLU A 241 -16.67 16.35 16.91
N ALA A 242 -16.91 17.66 16.75
CA ALA A 242 -17.59 18.22 15.60
C ALA A 242 -16.71 18.09 14.32
N GLY A 243 -15.44 18.42 14.41
CA GLY A 243 -14.46 18.29 13.33
C GLY A 243 -14.27 16.82 12.92
N ILE A 244 -14.06 15.93 13.90
CA ILE A 244 -13.94 14.48 13.71
C ILE A 244 -15.19 13.92 13.03
N GLY A 245 -16.39 14.26 13.53
CA GLY A 245 -17.64 13.80 12.96
C GLY A 245 -17.87 14.27 11.53
N ARG A 246 -17.48 15.51 11.20
CA ARG A 246 -17.56 16.05 9.84
C ARG A 246 -16.62 15.31 8.89
N ALA A 247 -15.34 15.14 9.25
CA ALA A 247 -14.37 14.43 8.45
C ALA A 247 -14.77 12.97 8.21
N ALA A 248 -15.25 12.27 9.24
CA ALA A 248 -15.70 10.88 9.14
C ALA A 248 -16.89 10.73 8.17
N ARG A 249 -17.89 11.64 8.22
CA ARG A 249 -19.00 11.64 7.26
C ARG A 249 -18.54 11.90 5.83
N LEU A 250 -17.61 12.83 5.61
CA LEU A 250 -17.05 13.08 4.26
C LEU A 250 -16.28 11.87 3.73
N ALA A 251 -15.51 11.19 4.59
CA ALA A 251 -14.85 9.95 4.21
C ALA A 251 -15.84 8.84 3.80
N ARG A 252 -16.94 8.69 4.54
CA ARG A 252 -18.04 7.80 4.15
C ARG A 252 -18.64 8.16 2.79
N GLN A 253 -18.85 9.44 2.52
CA GLN A 253 -19.43 9.91 1.25
C GLN A 253 -18.49 9.69 0.06
N ALA A 254 -17.20 9.70 0.27
CA ALA A 254 -16.18 9.41 -0.75
C ALA A 254 -16.08 7.93 -1.11
N ALA A 255 -16.48 7.03 -0.20
CA ALA A 255 -16.39 5.59 -0.42
C ALA A 255 -17.31 5.11 -1.55
N ARG A 256 -16.83 4.16 -2.35
CA ARG A 256 -17.54 3.52 -3.49
C ARG A 256 -17.30 2.00 -3.45
N PRO A 257 -17.71 1.33 -2.37
CA PRO A 257 -17.49 -0.10 -2.22
C PRO A 257 -18.44 -0.93 -3.10
N ILE A 258 -18.05 -2.18 -3.32
CA ILE A 258 -18.90 -3.22 -3.92
C ILE A 258 -19.57 -4.05 -2.82
N ASP A 259 -20.65 -4.72 -3.17
CA ASP A 259 -21.19 -5.85 -2.41
C ASP A 259 -20.39 -7.10 -2.76
N ASP A 260 -19.98 -7.87 -1.76
CA ASP A 260 -19.37 -9.19 -1.93
C ASP A 260 -19.73 -10.12 -0.75
N VAL A 261 -19.20 -11.34 -0.79
CA VAL A 261 -19.43 -12.36 0.26
C VAL A 261 -18.97 -11.94 1.67
N ARG A 262 -18.16 -10.90 1.79
CA ARG A 262 -17.62 -10.40 3.06
C ARG A 262 -18.51 -9.37 3.71
N ALA A 263 -19.06 -8.45 2.92
CA ALA A 263 -19.89 -7.37 3.44
C ALA A 263 -20.65 -6.65 2.32
N SER A 264 -21.81 -6.07 2.68
CA SER A 264 -22.54 -5.19 1.78
C SER A 264 -21.88 -3.79 1.66
N ALA A 265 -22.13 -3.10 0.55
CA ALA A 265 -21.65 -1.75 0.31
C ALA A 265 -22.12 -0.76 1.40
N PRO A 266 -23.39 -0.74 1.83
CA PRO A 266 -23.84 0.14 2.92
C PRO A 266 -23.08 -0.12 4.24
N TYR A 267 -22.81 -1.38 4.57
CA TYR A 267 -22.05 -1.73 5.76
C TYR A 267 -20.61 -1.22 5.68
N ARG A 268 -19.93 -1.43 4.54
CA ARG A 268 -18.57 -0.93 4.32
C ARG A 268 -18.50 0.60 4.46
N MET A 269 -19.49 1.32 3.91
CA MET A 269 -19.59 2.78 4.05
C MET A 269 -19.77 3.22 5.51
N ALA A 270 -20.62 2.53 6.29
CA ALA A 270 -20.79 2.81 7.70
C ALA A 270 -19.49 2.55 8.50
N MET A 271 -18.75 1.49 8.11
CA MET A 271 -17.48 1.17 8.75
C MET A 271 -16.37 2.18 8.40
N VAL A 272 -16.37 2.78 7.21
CA VAL A 272 -15.45 3.89 6.91
C VAL A 272 -15.65 5.04 7.92
N GLU A 273 -16.88 5.46 8.16
CA GLU A 273 -17.18 6.53 9.12
C GLU A 273 -16.68 6.15 10.53
N THR A 274 -16.94 4.90 10.94
CA THR A 274 -16.52 4.38 12.25
C THR A 274 -15.00 4.34 12.41
N LEU A 275 -14.27 3.83 11.40
CA LEU A 275 -12.82 3.69 11.45
C LEU A 275 -12.11 5.05 11.41
N VAL A 276 -12.59 5.98 10.58
CA VAL A 276 -12.03 7.34 10.51
C VAL A 276 -12.27 8.05 11.83
N ARG A 277 -13.49 7.98 12.40
CA ARG A 277 -13.80 8.56 13.73
C ARG A 277 -12.87 7.97 14.79
N ARG A 278 -12.79 6.65 14.91
CA ARG A 278 -11.92 5.96 15.89
C ARG A 278 -10.47 6.40 15.80
N GLY A 279 -9.90 6.40 14.59
CA GLY A 279 -8.51 6.78 14.39
C GLY A 279 -8.23 8.25 14.72
N LEU A 280 -9.16 9.16 14.40
CA LEU A 280 -9.06 10.58 14.77
C LEU A 280 -9.22 10.78 16.29
N ASP A 281 -10.13 10.07 16.94
CA ASP A 281 -10.31 10.08 18.39
C ASP A 281 -9.05 9.56 19.12
N GLU A 282 -8.45 8.48 18.64
CA GLU A 282 -7.18 7.97 19.17
C GLU A 282 -6.04 8.98 19.06
N ILE A 283 -5.97 9.72 17.93
CA ILE A 283 -4.99 10.79 17.76
C ILE A 283 -5.26 11.93 18.76
N ALA A 284 -6.51 12.36 18.92
CA ALA A 284 -6.90 13.42 19.84
C ALA A 284 -6.60 13.05 21.30
N HIS A 285 -6.93 11.82 21.73
CA HIS A 285 -6.75 11.35 23.11
C HIS A 285 -5.30 10.94 23.42
N GLY A 286 -4.56 10.40 22.46
CA GLY A 286 -3.17 10.02 22.65
C GLY A 286 -2.27 11.21 23.03
N ARG A 287 -2.57 12.40 22.53
CA ARG A 287 -1.88 13.64 22.92
C ARG A 287 -2.31 14.19 24.28
N ARG A 288 -3.57 14.00 24.70
CA ARG A 288 -4.01 14.40 26.05
C ARG A 288 -3.31 13.66 27.17
N ARG A 289 -2.76 12.46 26.89
CA ARG A 289 -1.97 11.66 27.85
C ARG A 289 -0.47 11.96 27.82
N ALA A 290 0.01 12.64 26.79
CA ALA A 290 1.43 13.00 26.61
C ALA A 290 1.74 14.46 26.98
N ALA A 291 0.71 15.28 27.25
CA ALA A 291 0.82 16.66 27.77
C ALA A 291 0.48 16.69 29.26
#